data_5af758420d91c4c2c6eb4357b54dab10
#
_entry.id   5af758420d91c4c2c6eb4357b54dab10
#
_cell.length_a   1.000
_cell.length_b   1.000
_cell.length_c   1.000
_cell.angle_alpha   90.00
_cell.angle_beta   90.00
_cell.angle_gamma   90.00
#
_symmetry.space_group_name_H-M   'P 1'
#
loop_
_entity.id
_entity.type
_entity.pdbx_description
1 polymer ?
#
loop_
_entity_poly.entity_id
_entity_poly.type
_entity_poly.pdbx_seq_one_letter_code
_entity_poly.pdbx_strand_id
1 'polypeptide(L)'
;MKHSMPQLPYPMEALAPYMSQETLEYHYGKHLQTYVDNLNKLITGTPFEDLPLEDIIRKADGGIFNNAAQTWNHTFFFETLTPQQTVLPDKLIRKLTENFGSLEAFKQEFTQKATTLFGSGWVWLVEDTQGKLSILAEPNAGNPLVKGMKPVLVLDVWEHAYYIDYRNRRAAFIEAFWNLVDWEKVASRIA
;
A
#
# COMPACT_ATOMS: atom_id res chain seq x y z
N MET A 1 18.39 -4.65 -14.49
CA MET A 1 18.63 -4.22 -13.07
C MET A 1 17.96 -5.22 -12.15
N LYS A 2 18.62 -5.69 -11.11
CA LYS A 2 17.99 -6.61 -10.15
C LYS A 2 17.25 -5.81 -9.07
N HIS A 3 15.96 -6.08 -8.89
CA HIS A 3 15.18 -5.50 -7.80
C HIS A 3 15.52 -6.18 -6.47
N SER A 4 15.46 -5.44 -5.37
CA SER A 4 15.79 -5.91 -4.04
C SER A 4 14.67 -5.63 -3.05
N MET A 5 14.68 -6.35 -1.94
CA MET A 5 13.81 -6.07 -0.81
C MET A 5 14.04 -4.65 -0.29
N PRO A 6 12.98 -3.87 -0.02
CA PRO A 6 13.12 -2.60 0.69
C PRO A 6 13.58 -2.87 2.13
N GLN A 7 14.27 -1.92 2.73
CA GLN A 7 14.55 -1.98 4.15
C GLN A 7 13.31 -1.50 4.93
N LEU A 8 12.87 -2.26 5.95
CA LEU A 8 11.84 -1.79 6.87
C LEU A 8 12.36 -0.57 7.66
N PRO A 9 11.56 0.51 7.78
CA PRO A 9 11.96 1.68 8.57
C PRO A 9 11.82 1.48 10.09
N TYR A 10 11.40 0.30 10.55
CA TYR A 10 11.18 -0.07 11.95
C TYR A 10 11.46 -1.56 12.16
N PRO A 11 11.76 -2.01 13.42
CA PRO A 11 11.84 -3.43 13.75
C PRO A 11 10.51 -4.16 13.53
N MET A 12 10.55 -5.46 13.21
CA MET A 12 9.35 -6.24 12.89
C MET A 12 8.33 -6.31 14.02
N GLU A 13 8.78 -6.27 15.28
CA GLU A 13 7.93 -6.28 16.48
C GLU A 13 7.30 -4.93 16.81
N ALA A 14 7.76 -3.85 16.18
CA ALA A 14 7.44 -2.48 16.61
C ALA A 14 5.98 -2.07 16.34
N LEU A 15 5.28 -2.73 15.40
CA LEU A 15 3.89 -2.40 15.08
C LEU A 15 2.86 -3.04 16.03
N ALA A 16 3.31 -3.84 17.02
CA ALA A 16 2.42 -4.37 18.05
C ALA A 16 1.81 -3.22 18.89
N PRO A 17 0.56 -3.35 19.38
CA PRO A 17 -0.31 -4.53 19.32
C PRO A 17 -1.18 -4.61 18.05
N TYR A 18 -1.06 -3.69 17.10
CA TYR A 18 -1.93 -3.57 15.93
C TYR A 18 -1.57 -4.53 14.80
N MET A 19 -0.29 -4.89 14.68
CA MET A 19 0.23 -5.86 13.73
C MET A 19 1.38 -6.62 14.42
N SER A 20 1.26 -7.95 14.52
CA SER A 20 2.25 -8.77 15.23
C SER A 20 3.55 -8.93 14.44
N GLN A 21 4.62 -9.26 15.16
CA GLN A 21 5.88 -9.68 14.55
C GLN A 21 5.67 -10.86 13.60
N GLU A 22 4.87 -11.85 13.97
CA GLU A 22 4.56 -13.01 13.14
C GLU A 22 3.95 -12.58 11.80
N THR A 23 3.02 -11.62 11.80
CA THR A 23 2.46 -11.06 10.57
C THR A 23 3.57 -10.43 9.71
N LEU A 24 4.48 -9.65 10.27
CA LEU A 24 5.60 -9.05 9.52
C LEU A 24 6.56 -10.11 8.97
N GLU A 25 6.88 -11.15 9.74
CA GLU A 25 7.74 -12.25 9.30
C GLU A 25 7.21 -12.95 8.05
N TYR A 26 5.88 -13.15 7.97
CA TYR A 26 5.23 -13.72 6.80
C TYR A 26 4.97 -12.70 5.70
N HIS A 27 4.38 -11.56 6.04
CA HIS A 27 3.93 -10.58 5.05
C HIS A 27 5.11 -9.89 4.34
N TYR A 28 6.06 -9.35 5.13
CA TYR A 28 7.28 -8.76 4.59
C TYR A 28 8.33 -9.84 4.24
N GLY A 29 8.64 -10.72 5.20
CA GLY A 29 9.76 -11.65 5.09
C GLY A 29 9.53 -12.81 4.12
N LYS A 30 8.29 -13.15 3.77
CA LYS A 30 7.96 -14.25 2.85
C LYS A 30 7.18 -13.78 1.62
N HIS A 31 6.02 -13.14 1.78
CA HIS A 31 5.20 -12.70 0.64
C HIS A 31 5.94 -11.70 -0.23
N LEU A 32 6.39 -10.58 0.33
CA LEU A 32 7.12 -9.58 -0.43
C LEU A 32 8.42 -10.14 -1.03
N GLN A 33 9.19 -10.92 -0.27
CA GLN A 33 10.40 -11.57 -0.78
C GLN A 33 10.10 -12.46 -1.99
N THR A 34 9.01 -13.22 -1.94
CA THR A 34 8.61 -14.10 -3.05
C THR A 34 8.27 -13.29 -4.31
N TYR A 35 7.59 -12.15 -4.18
CA TYR A 35 7.30 -11.28 -5.32
C TYR A 35 8.55 -10.69 -5.94
N VAL A 36 9.50 -10.24 -5.12
CA VAL A 36 10.82 -9.75 -5.59
C VAL A 36 11.59 -10.83 -6.33
N ASP A 37 11.67 -12.04 -5.77
CA ASP A 37 12.39 -13.16 -6.36
C ASP A 37 11.76 -13.60 -7.69
N ASN A 38 10.43 -13.69 -7.73
CA ASN A 38 9.70 -14.05 -8.95
C ASN A 38 9.82 -12.97 -10.02
N LEU A 39 9.71 -11.69 -9.65
CA LEU A 39 9.93 -10.60 -10.58
C LEU A 39 11.30 -10.70 -11.24
N ASN A 40 12.35 -10.83 -10.45
CA ASN A 40 13.73 -10.95 -10.97
C ASN A 40 13.92 -12.13 -11.91
N LYS A 41 13.26 -13.27 -11.63
CA LYS A 41 13.27 -14.43 -12.55
C LYS A 41 12.53 -14.15 -13.86
N LEU A 42 11.35 -13.52 -13.77
CA LEU A 42 10.48 -13.29 -14.92
C LEU A 42 11.01 -12.23 -15.88
N ILE A 43 11.72 -11.20 -15.40
CA ILE A 43 12.23 -10.11 -16.23
C ILE A 43 13.58 -10.45 -16.91
N THR A 44 14.30 -11.46 -16.42
CA THR A 44 15.60 -11.85 -16.98
C THR A 44 15.50 -12.21 -18.46
N GLY A 45 16.33 -11.57 -19.31
CA GLY A 45 16.33 -11.74 -20.75
C GLY A 45 15.14 -11.10 -21.47
N THR A 46 14.34 -10.28 -20.79
CA THR A 46 13.22 -9.54 -21.38
C THR A 46 13.54 -8.05 -21.51
N PRO A 47 12.75 -7.27 -22.28
CA PRO A 47 12.90 -5.81 -22.33
C PRO A 47 12.72 -5.09 -20.98
N PHE A 48 12.24 -5.80 -19.96
CA PHE A 48 11.98 -5.26 -18.62
C PHE A 48 13.19 -5.41 -17.66
N GLU A 49 14.22 -6.17 -18.02
CA GLU A 49 15.31 -6.56 -17.11
C GLU A 49 16.03 -5.35 -16.47
N ASP A 50 16.19 -4.27 -17.22
CA ASP A 50 16.91 -3.08 -16.75
C ASP A 50 16.01 -1.87 -16.46
N LEU A 51 14.69 -2.06 -16.47
CA LEU A 51 13.77 -0.97 -16.21
C LEU A 51 13.53 -0.73 -14.71
N PRO A 52 13.26 0.52 -14.31
CA PRO A 52 12.73 0.85 -13.01
C PRO A 52 11.38 0.15 -12.77
N LEU A 53 11.08 -0.13 -11.50
CA LEU A 53 9.88 -0.88 -11.12
C LEU A 53 8.57 -0.22 -11.59
N GLU A 54 8.48 1.11 -11.50
CA GLU A 54 7.33 1.89 -11.96
C GLU A 54 7.13 1.78 -13.48
N ASP A 55 8.21 1.69 -14.25
CA ASP A 55 8.14 1.54 -15.70
C ASP A 55 7.67 0.14 -16.10
N ILE A 56 8.10 -0.88 -15.35
CA ILE A 56 7.61 -2.25 -15.52
C ILE A 56 6.11 -2.28 -15.25
N ILE A 57 5.65 -1.70 -14.15
CA ILE A 57 4.22 -1.65 -13.78
C ILE A 57 3.38 -0.99 -14.88
N ARG A 58 3.87 0.08 -15.50
CA ARG A 58 3.13 0.81 -16.56
C ARG A 58 3.10 0.11 -17.92
N LYS A 59 4.05 -0.81 -18.17
CA LYS A 59 4.27 -1.37 -19.51
C LYS A 59 4.05 -2.87 -19.62
N ALA A 60 4.18 -3.60 -18.48
CA ALA A 60 4.04 -5.05 -18.46
C ALA A 60 2.59 -5.49 -18.25
N ASP A 61 2.34 -6.74 -18.54
CA ASP A 61 1.10 -7.45 -18.27
C ASP A 61 1.37 -8.80 -17.58
N GLY A 62 0.30 -9.54 -17.27
CA GLY A 62 0.37 -10.90 -16.75
C GLY A 62 1.25 -11.06 -15.51
N GLY A 63 2.10 -12.09 -15.51
CA GLY A 63 2.95 -12.44 -14.37
C GLY A 63 4.00 -11.37 -14.03
N ILE A 64 4.58 -10.69 -15.03
CA ILE A 64 5.56 -9.62 -14.81
C ILE A 64 4.88 -8.44 -14.11
N PHE A 65 3.75 -7.98 -14.64
CA PHE A 65 2.96 -6.92 -14.00
C PHE A 65 2.59 -7.29 -12.55
N ASN A 66 2.03 -8.49 -12.35
CA ASN A 66 1.56 -8.89 -11.03
C ASN A 66 2.69 -8.87 -10.00
N ASN A 67 3.86 -9.43 -10.31
CA ASN A 67 4.98 -9.46 -9.36
C ASN A 67 5.62 -8.07 -9.18
N ALA A 68 5.70 -7.25 -10.23
CA ALA A 68 6.19 -5.87 -10.14
C ALA A 68 5.25 -5.00 -9.29
N ALA A 69 3.95 -5.05 -9.58
CA ALA A 69 2.94 -4.30 -8.83
C ALA A 69 2.90 -4.74 -7.35
N GLN A 70 2.89 -6.05 -7.07
CA GLN A 70 2.92 -6.54 -5.69
C GLN A 70 4.20 -6.15 -4.96
N THR A 71 5.37 -6.18 -5.60
CA THR A 71 6.62 -5.69 -5.01
C THR A 71 6.49 -4.22 -4.61
N TRP A 72 5.97 -3.39 -5.52
CA TRP A 72 5.81 -1.97 -5.30
C TRP A 72 4.73 -1.64 -4.25
N ASN A 73 3.56 -2.30 -4.34
CA ASN A 73 2.43 -2.10 -3.42
C ASN A 73 2.83 -2.40 -1.97
N HIS A 74 3.51 -3.53 -1.74
CA HIS A 74 3.98 -3.91 -0.41
C HIS A 74 5.07 -2.96 0.11
N THR A 75 6.02 -2.56 -0.74
CA THR A 75 7.04 -1.56 -0.38
C THR A 75 6.38 -0.27 0.09
N PHE A 76 5.46 0.27 -0.71
CA PHE A 76 4.73 1.49 -0.39
C PHE A 76 3.87 1.35 0.87
N PHE A 77 3.25 0.18 1.08
CA PHE A 77 2.46 -0.13 2.27
C PHE A 77 3.33 -0.10 3.53
N PHE A 78 4.42 -0.86 3.57
CA PHE A 78 5.29 -0.90 4.75
C PHE A 78 5.96 0.45 5.05
N GLU A 79 6.32 1.23 4.03
CA GLU A 79 6.83 2.60 4.20
C GLU A 79 5.79 3.60 4.73
N THR A 80 4.51 3.28 4.62
CA THR A 80 3.41 4.12 5.10
C THR A 80 3.10 3.90 6.58
N LEU A 81 3.63 2.80 7.16
CA LEU A 81 3.38 2.44 8.56
C LEU A 81 4.47 2.96 9.47
N THR A 82 4.09 3.28 10.71
CA THR A 82 5.01 3.67 11.78
C THR A 82 4.51 3.15 13.13
N PRO A 83 5.43 2.77 14.06
CA PRO A 83 5.06 2.42 15.42
C PRO A 83 4.70 3.65 16.29
N GLN A 84 5.02 4.85 15.80
CA GLN A 84 4.79 6.10 16.52
C GLN A 84 3.54 6.79 15.96
N GLN A 85 2.64 7.21 16.85
CA GLN A 85 1.54 8.06 16.41
C GLN A 85 2.09 9.39 15.91
N THR A 86 1.84 9.69 14.64
CA THR A 86 2.19 10.96 14.03
C THR A 86 1.01 11.93 14.04
N VAL A 87 1.30 13.20 14.18
CA VAL A 87 0.27 14.26 14.09
C VAL A 87 -0.08 14.46 12.62
N LEU A 88 -1.37 14.61 12.34
CA LEU A 88 -1.83 14.90 10.98
C LEU A 88 -1.44 16.34 10.61
N PRO A 89 -0.59 16.56 9.59
CA PRO A 89 -0.16 17.91 9.21
C PRO A 89 -1.32 18.74 8.65
N ASP A 90 -1.34 20.04 8.97
CA ASP A 90 -2.39 20.99 8.54
C ASP A 90 -2.61 20.98 7.02
N LYS A 91 -1.53 20.85 6.24
CA LYS A 91 -1.60 20.75 4.77
C LYS A 91 -2.49 19.56 4.35
N LEU A 92 -2.30 18.41 4.98
CA LEU A 92 -3.07 17.20 4.67
C LEU A 92 -4.52 17.34 5.16
N ILE A 93 -4.74 17.91 6.35
CA ILE A 93 -6.10 18.18 6.87
C ILE A 93 -6.88 19.05 5.89
N ARG A 94 -6.31 20.16 5.43
CA ARG A 94 -6.97 21.04 4.44
C ARG A 94 -7.29 20.30 3.15
N LYS A 95 -6.32 19.56 2.60
CA LYS A 95 -6.49 18.83 1.35
C LYS A 95 -7.58 17.75 1.46
N LEU A 96 -7.60 16.99 2.56
CA LEU A 96 -8.64 16.00 2.82
C LEU A 96 -10.01 16.66 3.01
N THR A 97 -10.08 17.78 3.73
CA THR A 97 -11.34 18.51 3.92
C THR A 97 -11.89 19.08 2.61
N GLU A 98 -11.03 19.62 1.75
CA GLU A 98 -11.42 20.12 0.43
C GLU A 98 -12.01 19.04 -0.47
N ASN A 99 -11.49 17.81 -0.41
CA ASN A 99 -11.89 16.72 -1.31
C ASN A 99 -12.99 15.83 -0.74
N PHE A 100 -13.07 15.67 0.59
CA PHE A 100 -14.00 14.74 1.26
C PHE A 100 -14.94 15.40 2.27
N GLY A 101 -14.80 16.71 2.52
CA GLY A 101 -15.60 17.47 3.48
C GLY A 101 -15.05 17.46 4.90
N SER A 102 -14.46 16.35 5.38
CA SER A 102 -13.77 16.26 6.66
C SER A 102 -12.79 15.08 6.68
N LEU A 103 -11.90 15.02 7.68
CA LEU A 103 -11.05 13.87 7.94
C LEU A 103 -11.89 12.61 8.25
N GLU A 104 -12.94 12.76 9.03
CA GLU A 104 -13.85 11.68 9.41
C GLU A 104 -14.55 11.10 8.18
N ALA A 105 -15.06 11.97 7.29
CA ALA A 105 -15.69 11.54 6.05
C ALA A 105 -14.73 10.81 5.12
N PHE A 106 -13.48 11.29 5.01
CA PHE A 106 -12.42 10.59 4.29
C PHE A 106 -12.16 9.19 4.88
N LYS A 107 -11.93 9.09 6.20
CA LYS A 107 -11.70 7.81 6.86
C LYS A 107 -12.88 6.85 6.70
N GLN A 108 -14.10 7.37 6.80
CA GLN A 108 -15.31 6.58 6.61
C GLN A 108 -15.41 6.02 5.18
N GLU A 109 -15.21 6.85 4.16
CA GLU A 109 -15.25 6.41 2.76
C GLU A 109 -14.14 5.40 2.46
N PHE A 110 -12.90 5.66 2.93
CA PHE A 110 -11.79 4.76 2.75
C PHE A 110 -12.04 3.40 3.42
N THR A 111 -12.51 3.41 4.68
CA THR A 111 -12.86 2.21 5.43
C THR A 111 -13.98 1.43 4.75
N GLN A 112 -15.01 2.12 4.24
CA GLN A 112 -16.09 1.47 3.50
C GLN A 112 -15.56 0.75 2.26
N LYS A 113 -14.76 1.42 1.43
CA LYS A 113 -14.16 0.80 0.23
C LYS A 113 -13.26 -0.39 0.59
N ALA A 114 -12.48 -0.29 1.67
CA ALA A 114 -11.62 -1.37 2.14
C ALA A 114 -12.42 -2.59 2.65
N THR A 115 -13.52 -2.35 3.34
CA THR A 115 -14.38 -3.43 3.85
C THR A 115 -15.16 -4.12 2.73
N THR A 116 -15.62 -3.36 1.74
CA THR A 116 -16.52 -3.86 0.67
C THR A 116 -15.79 -4.36 -0.57
N LEU A 117 -14.47 -4.15 -0.69
CA LEU A 117 -13.70 -4.73 -1.79
C LEU A 117 -13.77 -6.26 -1.74
N PHE A 118 -14.44 -6.83 -2.73
CA PHE A 118 -14.66 -8.28 -2.78
C PHE A 118 -13.36 -9.02 -3.09
N GLY A 119 -13.00 -9.98 -2.23
CA GLY A 119 -11.79 -10.77 -2.37
C GLY A 119 -10.52 -10.02 -1.96
N SER A 120 -9.44 -10.28 -2.68
CA SER A 120 -8.11 -9.68 -2.47
C SER A 120 -7.93 -8.37 -3.24
N GLY A 121 -7.18 -7.45 -2.67
CA GLY A 121 -6.85 -6.21 -3.34
C GLY A 121 -6.25 -5.15 -2.43
N TRP A 122 -6.28 -3.91 -2.91
CA TRP A 122 -5.65 -2.74 -2.31
C TRP A 122 -6.58 -1.54 -2.35
N VAL A 123 -6.62 -0.76 -1.30
CA VAL A 123 -7.34 0.51 -1.28
C VAL A 123 -6.36 1.66 -1.19
N TRP A 124 -6.53 2.62 -2.09
CA TRP A 124 -5.60 3.70 -2.31
C TRP A 124 -6.26 5.06 -2.09
N LEU A 125 -5.59 5.97 -1.40
CA LEU A 125 -5.77 7.40 -1.60
C LEU A 125 -4.81 7.82 -2.71
N VAL A 126 -5.33 8.50 -3.72
CA VAL A 126 -4.54 8.94 -4.88
C VAL A 126 -4.77 10.42 -5.15
N GLU A 127 -3.79 11.05 -5.80
CA GLU A 127 -3.85 12.41 -6.31
C GLU A 127 -3.78 12.39 -7.84
N ASP A 128 -4.67 13.09 -8.52
CA ASP A 128 -4.62 13.24 -9.97
C ASP A 128 -3.68 14.38 -10.40
N THR A 129 -3.55 14.60 -11.71
CA THR A 129 -2.70 15.65 -12.29
C THR A 129 -3.15 17.08 -11.98
N GLN A 130 -4.37 17.25 -11.50
CA GLN A 130 -4.92 18.54 -11.06
C GLN A 130 -4.83 18.72 -9.54
N GLY A 131 -4.23 17.75 -8.84
CA GLY A 131 -4.08 17.76 -7.40
C GLY A 131 -5.35 17.35 -6.64
N LYS A 132 -6.37 16.79 -7.30
CA LYS A 132 -7.59 16.31 -6.65
C LYS A 132 -7.34 14.93 -6.05
N LEU A 133 -7.78 14.75 -4.79
CA LEU A 133 -7.73 13.47 -4.10
C LEU A 133 -8.97 12.62 -4.40
N SER A 134 -8.76 11.31 -4.53
CA SER A 134 -9.84 10.32 -4.64
C SER A 134 -9.42 8.98 -4.03
N ILE A 135 -10.41 8.11 -3.76
CA ILE A 135 -10.15 6.78 -3.20
C ILE A 135 -10.46 5.73 -4.27
N LEU A 136 -9.46 4.88 -4.57
CA LEU A 136 -9.59 3.76 -5.49
C LEU A 136 -9.55 2.45 -4.72
N ALA A 137 -10.42 1.51 -5.07
CA ALA A 137 -10.37 0.11 -4.63
C ALA A 137 -9.98 -0.74 -5.83
N GLU A 138 -8.82 -1.36 -5.77
CA GLU A 138 -8.21 -2.10 -6.88
C GLU A 138 -8.09 -3.58 -6.54
N PRO A 139 -8.69 -4.49 -7.32
CA PRO A 139 -8.59 -5.92 -7.06
C PRO A 139 -7.19 -6.46 -7.36
N ASN A 140 -6.83 -7.56 -6.72
CA ASN A 140 -5.59 -8.32 -6.92
C ASN A 140 -4.33 -7.44 -6.76
N ALA A 141 -3.51 -7.32 -7.81
CA ALA A 141 -2.28 -6.52 -7.83
C ALA A 141 -2.51 -5.07 -8.32
N GLY A 142 -3.76 -4.61 -8.39
CA GLY A 142 -4.09 -3.31 -8.96
C GLY A 142 -3.28 -2.15 -8.38
N ASN A 143 -2.76 -1.30 -9.26
CA ASN A 143 -1.85 -0.21 -8.92
C ASN A 143 -2.24 1.08 -9.64
N PRO A 144 -2.34 2.23 -8.94
CA PRO A 144 -2.77 3.50 -9.53
C PRO A 144 -1.84 4.06 -10.61
N LEU A 145 -0.57 3.65 -10.64
CA LEU A 145 0.41 4.11 -11.64
C LEU A 145 -0.02 3.80 -13.07
N VAL A 146 -0.75 2.69 -13.29
CA VAL A 146 -1.28 2.35 -14.63
C VAL A 146 -2.38 3.29 -15.09
N LYS A 147 -2.97 4.06 -14.17
CA LYS A 147 -4.02 5.07 -14.44
C LYS A 147 -3.47 6.50 -14.48
N GLY A 148 -2.14 6.66 -14.38
CA GLY A 148 -1.51 7.96 -14.29
C GLY A 148 -1.79 8.72 -12.99
N MET A 149 -2.29 8.02 -11.96
CA MET A 149 -2.56 8.59 -10.64
C MET A 149 -1.33 8.51 -9.76
N LYS A 150 -1.15 9.49 -8.87
CA LYS A 150 -0.09 9.51 -7.87
C LYS A 150 -0.58 8.88 -6.57
N PRO A 151 0.01 7.76 -6.12
CA PRO A 151 -0.34 7.14 -4.85
C PRO A 151 0.05 8.03 -3.66
N VAL A 152 -0.82 8.12 -2.66
CA VAL A 152 -0.64 8.93 -1.44
C VAL A 152 -0.67 8.05 -0.19
N LEU A 153 -1.69 7.18 -0.06
CA LEU A 153 -1.87 6.22 1.04
C LEU A 153 -2.35 4.90 0.44
N VAL A 154 -1.98 3.78 1.08
CA VAL A 154 -2.46 2.46 0.67
C VAL A 154 -2.79 1.59 1.87
N LEU A 155 -3.77 0.72 1.70
CA LEU A 155 -4.09 -0.38 2.62
C LEU A 155 -4.16 -1.68 1.83
N ASP A 156 -3.42 -2.69 2.31
CA ASP A 156 -3.53 -4.06 1.84
C ASP A 156 -4.75 -4.74 2.46
N VAL A 157 -5.68 -5.21 1.66
CA VAL A 157 -6.86 -5.98 2.11
C VAL A 157 -6.85 -7.43 1.61
N TRP A 158 -5.71 -7.92 1.13
CA TRP A 158 -5.48 -9.33 0.98
C TRP A 158 -5.56 -10.04 2.35
N GLU A 159 -6.07 -11.26 2.39
CA GLU A 159 -6.19 -12.01 3.66
C GLU A 159 -4.83 -12.25 4.32
N HIS A 160 -3.75 -12.43 3.55
CA HIS A 160 -2.41 -12.57 4.09
C HIS A 160 -1.94 -11.36 4.92
N ALA A 161 -2.50 -10.18 4.70
CA ALA A 161 -2.14 -8.97 5.44
C ALA A 161 -2.69 -8.96 6.88
N TYR A 162 -3.79 -9.69 7.14
CA TYR A 162 -4.47 -9.59 8.43
C TYR A 162 -4.89 -10.91 9.05
N TYR A 163 -4.84 -12.02 8.33
CA TYR A 163 -5.44 -13.29 8.81
C TYR A 163 -4.75 -13.86 10.05
N ILE A 164 -3.44 -13.66 10.22
CA ILE A 164 -2.70 -14.12 11.39
C ILE A 164 -3.26 -13.46 12.67
N ASP A 165 -3.42 -12.14 12.67
CA ASP A 165 -3.84 -11.39 13.87
C ASP A 165 -5.37 -11.28 14.00
N TYR A 166 -6.07 -11.18 12.89
CA TYR A 166 -7.50 -10.81 12.88
C TYR A 166 -8.41 -11.91 12.34
N ARG A 167 -7.87 -12.98 11.75
CA ARG A 167 -8.64 -14.02 11.07
C ARG A 167 -9.55 -13.40 10.00
N ASN A 168 -10.83 -13.73 9.99
CA ASN A 168 -11.82 -13.20 9.06
C ASN A 168 -12.33 -11.77 9.40
N ARG A 169 -11.75 -11.12 10.41
CA ARG A 169 -12.22 -9.81 10.91
C ARG A 169 -11.53 -8.66 10.19
N ARG A 170 -11.70 -8.56 8.86
CA ARG A 170 -11.11 -7.50 8.04
C ARG A 170 -11.43 -6.10 8.61
N ALA A 171 -12.66 -5.85 9.07
CA ALA A 171 -13.04 -4.55 9.63
C ALA A 171 -12.19 -4.17 10.86
N ALA A 172 -11.89 -5.12 11.75
CA ALA A 172 -11.04 -4.87 12.92
C ALA A 172 -9.58 -4.55 12.51
N PHE A 173 -9.06 -5.20 11.47
CA PHE A 173 -7.76 -4.86 10.90
C PHE A 173 -7.72 -3.44 10.32
N ILE A 174 -8.76 -3.05 9.57
CA ILE A 174 -8.86 -1.69 9.00
C ILE A 174 -8.91 -0.64 10.11
N GLU A 175 -9.62 -0.90 11.21
CA GLU A 175 -9.64 -0.03 12.39
C GLU A 175 -8.25 0.08 13.03
N ALA A 176 -7.55 -1.03 13.19
CA ALA A 176 -6.19 -1.07 13.73
C ALA A 176 -5.19 -0.32 12.82
N PHE A 177 -5.32 -0.42 11.50
CA PHE A 177 -4.47 0.24 10.52
C PHE A 177 -4.36 1.75 10.74
N TRP A 178 -5.46 2.43 11.10
CA TRP A 178 -5.44 3.87 11.33
C TRP A 178 -4.52 4.32 12.47
N ASN A 179 -4.15 3.43 13.39
CA ASN A 179 -3.18 3.71 14.45
C ASN A 179 -1.72 3.58 13.98
N LEU A 180 -1.50 2.99 12.82
CA LEU A 180 -0.17 2.72 12.27
C LEU A 180 0.21 3.67 11.14
N VAL A 181 -0.70 4.50 10.64
CA VAL A 181 -0.43 5.39 9.51
C VAL A 181 0.56 6.48 9.90
N ASP A 182 1.66 6.58 9.17
CA ASP A 182 2.58 7.71 9.20
C ASP A 182 2.01 8.89 8.40
N TRP A 183 1.29 9.77 9.10
CA TRP A 183 0.64 10.92 8.47
C TRP A 183 1.62 11.94 7.92
N GLU A 184 2.83 12.05 8.46
CA GLU A 184 3.88 12.91 7.91
C GLU A 184 4.35 12.38 6.56
N LYS A 185 4.58 11.07 6.47
CA LYS A 185 4.92 10.39 5.21
C LYS A 185 3.80 10.55 4.18
N VAL A 186 2.54 10.38 4.58
CA VAL A 186 1.37 10.60 3.71
C VAL A 186 1.33 12.05 3.21
N ALA A 187 1.50 13.03 4.10
CA ALA A 187 1.52 14.45 3.74
C ALA A 187 2.67 14.83 2.81
N SER A 188 3.83 14.17 2.92
CA SER A 188 4.97 14.39 2.03
C SER A 188 4.72 13.98 0.58
N ARG A 189 3.71 13.11 0.37
CA ARG A 189 3.34 12.58 -0.94
C ARG A 189 2.30 13.42 -1.69
N ILE A 190 1.63 14.39 -1.06
CA ILE A 190 0.70 15.31 -1.74
C ILE A 190 1.42 16.54 -2.28
N ALA A 191 0.90 17.09 -3.39
CA ALA A 191 1.42 18.32 -4.00
C ALA A 191 1.14 19.58 -3.15
#